data_d27badb7602f68135610275607291a6e
#
_entry.id   d27badb7602f68135610275607291a6e
#
_cell.length_a   1.000
_cell.length_b   1.000
_cell.length_c   1.000
_cell.angle_alpha   90.00
_cell.angle_beta   90.00
_cell.angle_gamma   90.00
#
_symmetry.space_group_name_H-M   'P 1'
#
loop_
_entity.id
_entity.type
_entity.pdbx_description
1 polymer ?
#
loop_
_entity_poly.entity_id
_entity_poly.type
_entity_poly.pdbx_seq_one_letter_code
_entity_poly.pdbx_strand_id
1 'polypeptide(L)'
;MMDVCEKIVRYGRTKIIGNEEQFLATVLSCVSCFSPDDRQFISTILVGESAGGKTHVQLTAFDLIDPKCVKVLSGGSEKAPIYSEELRDKNTQIKIIRLSELQKLPPSILEYMKGLSGDDGEFTYEYTESAKGRTKTIKQQKRPYSVTYAQVDIDKELKTRVFIIPVAENVDINRCVAALKFGAPEVEYRGRKYGEATDEDDVLKRELMDIIASLELMPMEVSIKFPFALIDMVNHSRPESKRHAQMISSLIASSCRLNFSERKIEGGKLVASAQDVVNVMSMFNLLQSTVMGIDMIDSIMYKYIAKTPRCTSSNIIGHLTNLGFGELTRTEMKRRLDKLHDENYIETENTVDGIKYFTNSSKQILSLKVDWKNIYEHDNSSVTDPLTSVVYDDICDYGKMICEVHRIVEPDGNIDVIDDPTGELSREETLRCAVIDVLEEEGRISAGLIAVKATRMVPGSTKFDFMELVFNMKDEHLIGYDEKTETFMPIGT
;
A
#
# COMPACT_ATOMS: atom_id res chain seq x y z
N MET A 1 -2.38 -13.91 -21.28
CA MET A 1 -0.94 -13.87 -20.85
C MET A 1 -0.94 -13.36 -19.42
N MET A 2 0.01 -13.79 -18.56
CA MET A 2 0.08 -13.31 -17.16
C MET A 2 0.48 -11.82 -17.17
N ASP A 3 -0.23 -10.98 -16.41
CA ASP A 3 0.09 -9.55 -16.25
C ASP A 3 1.51 -9.34 -15.70
N VAL A 4 2.21 -8.30 -16.15
CA VAL A 4 3.60 -8.07 -15.74
C VAL A 4 3.70 -7.73 -14.25
N CYS A 5 2.70 -7.07 -13.65
CA CYS A 5 2.67 -6.81 -12.21
C CYS A 5 2.52 -8.10 -11.40
N GLU A 6 1.74 -9.07 -11.89
CA GLU A 6 1.66 -10.41 -11.30
C GLU A 6 3.01 -11.15 -11.36
N LYS A 7 3.72 -11.06 -12.49
CA LYS A 7 5.09 -11.59 -12.63
C LYS A 7 6.06 -10.93 -11.66
N ILE A 8 5.96 -9.62 -11.47
CA ILE A 8 6.76 -8.86 -10.49
C ILE A 8 6.50 -9.38 -9.09
N VAL A 9 5.23 -9.51 -8.68
CA VAL A 9 4.87 -10.05 -7.36
C VAL A 9 5.38 -11.48 -7.18
N ARG A 10 5.24 -12.33 -8.20
CA ARG A 10 5.77 -13.71 -8.17
C ARG A 10 7.29 -13.70 -7.93
N TYR A 11 8.05 -12.89 -8.66
CA TYR A 11 9.49 -12.72 -8.44
C TYR A 11 9.77 -12.21 -7.02
N GLY A 12 9.02 -11.20 -6.54
CA GLY A 12 9.17 -10.66 -5.19
C GLY A 12 9.06 -11.73 -4.10
N ARG A 13 8.16 -12.70 -4.25
CA ARG A 13 7.95 -13.80 -3.31
C ARG A 13 9.15 -14.73 -3.15
N THR A 14 10.05 -14.77 -4.13
CA THR A 14 11.30 -15.56 -4.00
C THR A 14 12.34 -14.87 -3.12
N LYS A 15 12.14 -13.60 -2.78
CA LYS A 15 13.09 -12.76 -2.03
C LYS A 15 12.51 -12.14 -0.76
N ILE A 16 11.21 -11.83 -0.77
CA ILE A 16 10.55 -10.99 0.24
C ILE A 16 9.37 -11.75 0.83
N ILE A 17 9.23 -11.75 2.16
CA ILE A 17 8.11 -12.37 2.86
C ILE A 17 7.20 -11.27 3.41
N GLY A 18 5.91 -11.28 3.01
CA GLY A 18 4.87 -10.45 3.60
C GLY A 18 4.92 -8.95 3.29
N ASN A 19 5.77 -8.54 2.35
CA ASN A 19 5.90 -7.14 1.88
C ASN A 19 5.78 -7.05 0.34
N GLU A 20 4.94 -7.88 -0.26
CA GLU A 20 4.75 -7.93 -1.72
C GLU A 20 4.08 -6.67 -2.24
N GLU A 21 3.13 -6.11 -1.49
CA GLU A 21 2.46 -4.85 -1.79
C GLU A 21 3.48 -3.69 -1.84
N GLN A 22 4.36 -3.63 -0.83
CA GLN A 22 5.44 -2.65 -0.74
C GLN A 22 6.46 -2.79 -1.88
N PHE A 23 6.74 -4.03 -2.23
CA PHE A 23 7.64 -4.34 -3.34
C PHE A 23 7.06 -3.89 -4.68
N LEU A 24 5.81 -4.26 -4.97
CA LEU A 24 5.12 -3.82 -6.19
C LEU A 24 5.06 -2.29 -6.28
N ALA A 25 4.70 -1.62 -5.18
CA ALA A 25 4.66 -0.17 -5.08
C ALA A 25 6.02 0.46 -5.40
N THR A 26 7.11 -0.15 -4.88
CA THR A 26 8.47 0.34 -5.12
C THR A 26 8.86 0.15 -6.59
N VAL A 27 8.55 -1.01 -7.20
CA VAL A 27 8.85 -1.26 -8.62
C VAL A 27 8.08 -0.31 -9.52
N LEU A 28 6.76 -0.13 -9.33
CA LEU A 28 5.94 0.80 -10.12
C LEU A 28 6.46 2.24 -10.01
N SER A 29 6.89 2.64 -8.82
CA SER A 29 7.50 3.95 -8.61
C SER A 29 8.84 4.07 -9.34
N CYS A 30 9.70 3.05 -9.29
CA CYS A 30 10.95 3.03 -10.03
C CYS A 30 10.71 3.14 -11.55
N VAL A 31 9.74 2.40 -12.08
CA VAL A 31 9.37 2.40 -13.51
C VAL A 31 8.91 3.79 -13.99
N SER A 32 8.39 4.63 -13.08
CA SER A 32 8.01 6.00 -13.42
C SER A 32 9.15 6.81 -14.04
N CYS A 33 10.43 6.46 -13.76
CA CYS A 33 11.61 7.14 -14.32
C CYS A 33 11.72 7.03 -15.85
N PHE A 34 11.00 6.08 -16.46
CA PHE A 34 10.94 5.91 -17.92
C PHE A 34 9.79 6.70 -18.56
N SER A 35 9.05 7.52 -17.80
CA SER A 35 8.06 8.42 -18.35
C SER A 35 8.72 9.51 -19.19
N PRO A 36 8.16 9.87 -20.36
CA PRO A 36 8.60 11.05 -21.11
C PRO A 36 8.20 12.37 -20.42
N ASP A 37 7.25 12.33 -19.47
CA ASP A 37 6.80 13.46 -18.67
C ASP A 37 7.35 13.35 -17.25
N ASP A 38 8.23 14.26 -16.85
CA ASP A 38 8.88 14.28 -15.53
C ASP A 38 7.89 14.56 -14.37
N ARG A 39 6.71 15.11 -14.66
CA ARG A 39 5.62 15.26 -13.68
C ARG A 39 5.06 13.92 -13.24
N GLN A 40 5.29 12.85 -13.99
CA GLN A 40 4.90 11.49 -13.64
C GLN A 40 5.95 10.75 -12.81
N PHE A 41 7.08 11.35 -12.49
CA PHE A 41 8.10 10.74 -11.66
C PHE A 41 7.60 10.58 -10.22
N ILE A 42 7.78 9.40 -9.66
CA ILE A 42 7.37 9.06 -8.29
C ILE A 42 8.60 8.79 -7.45
N SER A 43 8.90 9.69 -6.52
CA SER A 43 9.91 9.44 -5.51
C SER A 43 9.30 8.70 -4.32
N THR A 44 10.07 7.81 -3.68
CA THR A 44 9.58 6.96 -2.59
C THR A 44 10.43 7.07 -1.34
N ILE A 45 9.77 6.96 -0.18
CA ILE A 45 10.41 6.75 1.11
C ILE A 45 9.86 5.48 1.73
N LEU A 46 10.71 4.46 1.88
CA LEU A 46 10.35 3.24 2.61
C LEU A 46 10.60 3.50 4.10
N VAL A 47 9.55 3.45 4.90
CA VAL A 47 9.58 3.73 6.34
C VAL A 47 9.34 2.46 7.16
N GLY A 48 9.86 2.42 8.39
CA GLY A 48 9.67 1.31 9.31
C GLY A 48 10.81 1.24 10.32
N GLU A 49 10.76 0.32 11.25
CA GLU A 49 11.80 0.15 12.28
C GLU A 49 13.15 -0.25 11.70
N SER A 50 14.22 -0.04 12.47
CA SER A 50 15.56 -0.47 12.08
C SER A 50 15.59 -1.99 11.95
N ALA A 51 16.24 -2.51 10.90
CA ALA A 51 16.25 -3.93 10.52
C ALA A 51 14.94 -4.50 9.95
N GLY A 52 13.85 -3.73 9.82
CA GLY A 52 12.54 -4.15 9.32
C GLY A 52 12.46 -4.47 7.82
N GLY A 53 13.56 -4.85 7.17
CA GLY A 53 13.53 -5.29 5.77
C GLY A 53 13.43 -4.19 4.69
N LYS A 54 13.30 -2.91 5.04
CA LYS A 54 13.18 -1.78 4.08
C LYS A 54 14.23 -1.80 2.98
N THR A 55 15.50 -1.91 3.37
CA THR A 55 16.62 -1.95 2.42
C THR A 55 16.53 -3.18 1.53
N HIS A 56 16.03 -4.31 2.06
CA HIS A 56 15.86 -5.52 1.28
C HIS A 56 14.78 -5.36 0.21
N VAL A 57 13.61 -4.80 0.57
CA VAL A 57 12.55 -4.45 -0.39
C VAL A 57 13.07 -3.50 -1.47
N GLN A 58 13.78 -2.43 -1.06
CA GLN A 58 14.37 -1.47 -1.99
C GLN A 58 15.36 -2.14 -2.95
N LEU A 59 16.33 -2.90 -2.42
CA LEU A 59 17.35 -3.56 -3.23
C LEU A 59 16.73 -4.54 -4.22
N THR A 60 15.78 -5.36 -3.78
CA THR A 60 15.10 -6.32 -4.65
C THR A 60 14.34 -5.63 -5.79
N ALA A 61 13.74 -4.46 -5.55
CA ALA A 61 13.12 -3.68 -6.61
C ALA A 61 14.15 -3.13 -7.60
N PHE A 62 15.29 -2.64 -7.10
CA PHE A 62 16.37 -2.14 -7.94
C PHE A 62 17.12 -3.23 -8.72
N ASP A 63 17.05 -4.49 -8.26
CA ASP A 63 17.59 -5.64 -9.01
C ASP A 63 16.90 -5.87 -10.37
N LEU A 64 15.73 -5.28 -10.58
CA LEU A 64 15.00 -5.32 -11.85
C LEU A 64 15.37 -4.16 -12.79
N ILE A 65 16.11 -3.16 -12.33
CA ILE A 65 16.51 -1.98 -13.11
C ILE A 65 17.95 -2.14 -13.60
N ASP A 66 18.22 -1.79 -14.86
CA ASP A 66 19.61 -1.80 -15.37
C ASP A 66 20.48 -0.91 -14.45
N PRO A 67 21.58 -1.45 -13.90
CA PRO A 67 22.48 -0.68 -13.04
C PRO A 67 22.99 0.63 -13.67
N LYS A 68 23.06 0.71 -15.00
CA LYS A 68 23.45 1.93 -15.72
C LYS A 68 22.44 3.07 -15.54
N CYS A 69 21.17 2.72 -15.30
CA CYS A 69 20.11 3.69 -15.07
C CYS A 69 20.06 4.19 -13.61
N VAL A 70 20.85 3.60 -12.70
CA VAL A 70 20.76 3.83 -11.26
C VAL A 70 22.00 4.58 -10.74
N LYS A 71 21.80 5.74 -10.12
CA LYS A 71 22.82 6.38 -9.30
C LYS A 71 22.64 6.02 -7.84
N VAL A 72 23.62 5.36 -7.25
CA VAL A 72 23.62 5.03 -5.81
C VAL A 72 24.33 6.13 -5.03
N LEU A 73 23.66 6.65 -4.01
CA LEU A 73 24.20 7.63 -3.06
C LEU A 73 24.10 7.04 -1.65
N SER A 74 25.21 6.53 -1.14
CA SER A 74 25.28 5.86 0.17
C SER A 74 26.01 6.66 1.23
N GLY A 75 26.59 7.80 0.86
CA GLY A 75 27.34 8.70 1.72
C GLY A 75 28.09 9.73 0.87
N GLY A 76 28.87 10.58 1.50
CA GLY A 76 29.67 11.59 0.81
C GLY A 76 29.56 12.97 1.46
N SER A 77 30.20 13.97 0.84
CA SER A 77 30.07 15.35 1.28
C SER A 77 28.65 15.86 1.03
N GLU A 78 28.21 16.83 1.83
CA GLU A 78 26.87 17.44 1.77
C GLU A 78 26.41 17.85 0.38
N LYS A 79 27.33 18.24 -0.46
CA LYS A 79 27.04 18.77 -1.81
C LYS A 79 27.42 17.81 -2.94
N ALA A 80 27.89 16.60 -2.63
CA ALA A 80 28.34 15.64 -3.65
C ALA A 80 27.29 15.35 -4.73
N PRO A 81 25.98 15.14 -4.42
CA PRO A 81 24.98 14.94 -5.45
C PRO A 81 24.78 16.16 -6.34
N ILE A 82 24.80 17.36 -5.76
CA ILE A 82 24.59 18.63 -6.48
C ILE A 82 25.72 18.88 -7.48
N TYR A 83 26.97 18.55 -7.10
CA TYR A 83 28.15 18.75 -7.96
C TYR A 83 28.47 17.56 -8.86
N SER A 84 27.72 16.46 -8.79
CA SER A 84 27.96 15.29 -9.65
C SER A 84 27.85 15.66 -11.12
N GLU A 85 28.96 15.55 -11.86
CA GLU A 85 28.99 15.80 -13.30
C GLU A 85 28.05 14.87 -14.04
N GLU A 86 28.02 13.62 -13.63
CA GLU A 86 27.18 12.58 -14.19
C GLU A 86 25.66 12.91 -14.05
N LEU A 87 25.23 13.50 -12.92
CA LEU A 87 23.84 13.93 -12.73
C LEU A 87 23.49 15.23 -13.45
N ARG A 88 24.50 16.03 -13.79
CA ARG A 88 24.35 17.27 -14.57
C ARG A 88 24.32 17.03 -16.09
N ASP A 89 24.92 15.93 -16.52
CA ASP A 89 24.92 15.59 -17.94
C ASP A 89 23.49 15.25 -18.41
N LYS A 90 23.01 15.98 -19.40
CA LYS A 90 21.67 15.76 -19.99
C LYS A 90 21.60 14.46 -20.80
N ASN A 91 22.73 13.94 -21.24
CA ASN A 91 22.83 12.69 -22.01
C ASN A 91 23.13 11.47 -21.12
N THR A 92 23.15 11.63 -19.81
CA THR A 92 23.40 10.51 -18.89
C THR A 92 22.33 9.43 -19.01
N GLN A 93 22.74 8.19 -18.86
CA GLN A 93 21.83 7.05 -18.77
C GLN A 93 21.12 6.96 -17.41
N ILE A 94 21.57 7.73 -16.40
CA ILE A 94 20.95 7.71 -15.07
C ILE A 94 19.52 8.24 -15.14
N LYS A 95 18.58 7.39 -14.75
CA LYS A 95 17.14 7.69 -14.72
C LYS A 95 16.60 7.85 -13.30
N ILE A 96 17.19 7.14 -12.34
CA ILE A 96 16.71 7.09 -10.96
C ILE A 96 17.88 7.15 -9.96
N ILE A 97 17.62 7.73 -8.78
CA ILE A 97 18.59 7.82 -7.70
C ILE A 97 18.17 6.88 -6.56
N ARG A 98 19.05 5.96 -6.18
CA ARG A 98 18.89 5.17 -4.96
C ARG A 98 19.70 5.79 -3.83
N LEU A 99 19.01 6.21 -2.80
CA LEU A 99 19.60 6.73 -1.57
C LEU A 99 19.64 5.62 -0.52
N SER A 100 20.71 5.56 0.26
CA SER A 100 20.74 4.72 1.46
C SER A 100 19.86 5.30 2.57
N GLU A 101 20.02 4.83 3.80
CA GLU A 101 19.22 5.31 4.93
C GLU A 101 19.32 6.82 5.11
N LEU A 102 18.19 7.52 5.12
CA LEU A 102 18.10 8.98 5.16
C LEU A 102 18.83 9.56 6.37
N GLN A 103 18.73 8.91 7.54
CA GLN A 103 19.40 9.36 8.77
C GLN A 103 20.94 9.29 8.71
N LYS A 104 21.50 8.58 7.76
CA LYS A 104 22.96 8.49 7.52
C LYS A 104 23.45 9.54 6.51
N LEU A 105 22.53 10.27 5.89
CA LEU A 105 22.84 11.27 4.89
C LEU A 105 22.94 12.67 5.51
N PRO A 106 23.76 13.56 4.95
CA PRO A 106 23.84 14.94 5.40
C PRO A 106 22.50 15.67 5.30
N PRO A 107 22.16 16.63 6.19
CA PRO A 107 20.89 17.38 6.17
C PRO A 107 20.61 18.08 4.82
N SER A 108 21.64 18.53 4.12
CA SER A 108 21.52 19.14 2.79
C SER A 108 20.90 18.20 1.71
N ILE A 109 20.97 16.89 1.93
CA ILE A 109 20.32 15.91 1.05
C ILE A 109 18.79 16.05 1.12
N LEU A 110 18.25 16.43 2.28
CA LEU A 110 16.81 16.66 2.41
C LEU A 110 16.35 17.79 1.47
N GLU A 111 17.09 18.90 1.42
CA GLU A 111 16.78 20.01 0.52
C GLU A 111 16.96 19.61 -0.96
N TYR A 112 17.97 18.80 -1.26
CA TYR A 112 18.15 18.23 -2.59
C TYR A 112 16.96 17.33 -3.00
N MET A 113 16.49 16.46 -2.10
CA MET A 113 15.33 15.61 -2.32
C MET A 113 14.05 16.44 -2.54
N LYS A 114 13.83 17.50 -1.75
CA LYS A 114 12.71 18.42 -1.95
C LYS A 114 12.76 19.10 -3.32
N GLY A 115 13.95 19.52 -3.74
CA GLY A 115 14.18 20.13 -5.06
C GLY A 115 13.88 19.16 -6.20
N LEU A 116 14.33 17.90 -6.09
CA LEU A 116 14.04 16.87 -7.09
C LEU A 116 12.55 16.52 -7.18
N SER A 117 11.82 16.59 -6.06
CA SER A 117 10.37 16.33 -5.99
C SER A 117 9.52 17.59 -6.20
N GLY A 118 10.13 18.75 -6.46
CA GLY A 118 9.41 20.01 -6.68
C GLY A 118 8.60 20.03 -7.97
N ASP A 119 7.78 21.05 -8.17
CA ASP A 119 6.93 21.20 -9.35
C ASP A 119 7.70 21.80 -10.55
N ASP A 120 8.92 22.35 -10.32
CA ASP A 120 9.76 22.93 -11.36
C ASP A 120 10.42 21.83 -12.22
N GLY A 121 10.54 22.01 -13.53
CA GLY A 121 11.08 21.01 -14.46
C GLY A 121 12.58 20.70 -14.30
N GLU A 122 13.35 21.55 -13.62
CA GLU A 122 14.77 21.34 -13.34
C GLU A 122 15.08 21.64 -11.86
N PHE A 123 15.94 20.84 -11.25
CA PHE A 123 16.55 21.22 -9.96
C PHE A 123 17.61 22.29 -10.22
N THR A 124 17.46 23.45 -9.58
CA THR A 124 18.41 24.58 -9.69
C THR A 124 19.04 24.86 -8.34
N TYR A 125 20.36 24.93 -8.30
CA TYR A 125 21.12 25.27 -7.10
C TYR A 125 22.09 26.42 -7.41
N GLU A 126 22.00 27.49 -6.63
CA GLU A 126 22.89 28.65 -6.75
C GLU A 126 23.89 28.68 -5.61
N TYR A 127 25.14 28.94 -5.92
CA TYR A 127 26.19 29.13 -4.92
C TYR A 127 27.16 30.22 -5.35
N THR A 128 27.72 30.94 -4.36
CA THR A 128 28.74 31.95 -4.59
C THR A 128 30.14 31.35 -4.41
N GLU A 129 30.92 31.38 -5.47
CA GLU A 129 32.33 30.96 -5.42
C GLU A 129 33.13 32.01 -4.61
N SER A 130 33.47 31.68 -3.36
CA SER A 130 34.06 32.63 -2.38
C SER A 130 35.35 33.29 -2.90
N ALA A 131 36.13 32.56 -3.70
CA ALA A 131 37.39 33.08 -4.26
C ALA A 131 37.23 34.14 -5.36
N LYS A 132 36.04 34.20 -5.99
CA LYS A 132 35.79 35.08 -7.15
C LYS A 132 34.58 35.99 -7.00
N GLY A 133 33.83 35.88 -5.89
CA GLY A 133 32.61 36.64 -5.65
C GLY A 133 31.53 36.47 -6.73
N ARG A 134 31.58 35.41 -7.52
CA ARG A 134 30.64 35.15 -8.60
C ARG A 134 29.66 34.08 -8.20
N THR A 135 28.37 34.33 -8.42
CA THR A 135 27.32 33.35 -8.28
C THR A 135 27.36 32.38 -9.47
N LYS A 136 27.35 31.10 -9.20
CA LYS A 136 27.23 30.04 -10.20
C LYS A 136 25.92 29.28 -9.98
N THR A 137 25.25 28.97 -11.07
CA THR A 137 24.02 28.19 -11.08
C THR A 137 24.31 26.78 -11.60
N ILE A 138 23.94 25.79 -10.82
CA ILE A 138 23.94 24.38 -11.22
C ILE A 138 22.52 23.96 -11.54
N LYS A 139 22.33 23.33 -12.68
CA LYS A 139 21.06 22.77 -13.10
C LYS A 139 21.21 21.26 -13.28
N GLN A 140 20.22 20.52 -12.80
CA GLN A 140 20.10 19.08 -12.99
C GLN A 140 18.69 18.74 -13.47
N GLN A 141 18.58 17.74 -14.32
CA GLN A 141 17.28 17.18 -14.68
C GLN A 141 16.64 16.51 -13.45
N LYS A 142 15.33 16.62 -13.34
CA LYS A 142 14.58 15.84 -12.37
C LYS A 142 14.78 14.35 -12.58
N ARG A 143 14.86 13.65 -11.47
CA ARG A 143 14.87 12.19 -11.42
C ARG A 143 14.13 11.75 -10.16
N PRO A 144 13.32 10.70 -10.25
CA PRO A 144 12.77 10.11 -9.05
C PRO A 144 13.89 9.49 -8.21
N TYR A 145 13.63 9.37 -6.93
CA TYR A 145 14.53 8.70 -6.00
C TYR A 145 13.78 7.72 -5.09
N SER A 146 14.51 6.77 -4.57
CA SER A 146 14.04 5.88 -3.53
C SER A 146 15.01 5.92 -2.35
N VAL A 147 14.50 6.08 -1.14
CA VAL A 147 15.28 6.14 0.09
C VAL A 147 14.63 5.32 1.18
N THR A 148 15.43 4.77 2.10
CA THR A 148 14.94 4.09 3.30
C THR A 148 15.07 5.01 4.52
N TYR A 149 14.11 4.96 5.44
CA TYR A 149 14.10 5.79 6.63
C TYR A 149 13.60 5.00 7.84
N ALA A 150 14.37 5.05 8.94
CA ALA A 150 14.05 4.29 10.15
C ALA A 150 13.09 5.02 11.10
N GLN A 151 12.81 6.30 10.88
CA GLN A 151 11.92 7.10 11.71
C GLN A 151 10.60 7.34 10.98
N VAL A 152 9.53 7.53 11.74
CA VAL A 152 8.20 7.80 11.19
C VAL A 152 7.96 9.30 10.95
N ASP A 153 8.74 10.16 11.62
CA ASP A 153 8.61 11.61 11.52
C ASP A 153 9.39 12.15 10.31
N ILE A 154 8.75 12.13 9.16
CA ILE A 154 9.26 12.69 7.91
C ILE A 154 8.91 14.18 7.86
N ASP A 155 9.82 15.01 7.35
CA ASP A 155 9.58 16.42 7.06
C ASP A 155 8.21 16.62 6.36
N LYS A 156 7.40 17.57 6.88
CA LYS A 156 6.02 17.78 6.42
C LYS A 156 5.92 18.12 4.93
N GLU A 157 6.86 18.93 4.43
CA GLU A 157 6.88 19.29 3.02
C GLU A 157 7.24 18.10 2.15
N LEU A 158 8.25 17.32 2.55
CA LEU A 158 8.65 16.12 1.82
C LEU A 158 7.53 15.08 1.79
N LYS A 159 6.79 14.90 2.90
CA LYS A 159 5.61 14.02 2.97
C LYS A 159 4.60 14.26 1.86
N THR A 160 4.41 15.51 1.45
CA THR A 160 3.42 15.86 0.42
C THR A 160 3.88 15.59 -1.01
N ARG A 161 5.17 15.26 -1.18
CA ARG A 161 5.84 15.16 -2.49
C ARG A 161 6.29 13.75 -2.86
N VAL A 162 6.21 12.82 -1.92
CA VAL A 162 6.73 11.47 -2.08
C VAL A 162 5.69 10.41 -1.75
N PHE A 163 5.83 9.24 -2.34
CA PHE A 163 5.05 8.07 -1.96
C PHE A 163 5.69 7.41 -0.74
N ILE A 164 4.96 7.38 0.37
CA ILE A 164 5.41 6.79 1.62
C ILE A 164 5.01 5.32 1.65
N ILE A 165 5.99 4.44 1.75
CA ILE A 165 5.78 2.99 1.74
C ILE A 165 6.16 2.45 3.12
N PRO A 166 5.20 2.20 4.02
CA PRO A 166 5.48 1.56 5.29
C PRO A 166 5.80 0.08 5.08
N VAL A 167 6.99 -0.33 5.49
CA VAL A 167 7.42 -1.74 5.44
C VAL A 167 7.03 -2.39 6.75
N ALA A 168 6.18 -3.42 6.65
CA ALA A 168 5.68 -4.14 7.79
C ALA A 168 6.75 -5.09 8.35
N GLU A 169 6.87 -5.10 9.67
CA GLU A 169 7.63 -6.09 10.42
C GLU A 169 6.73 -6.68 11.50
N ASN A 170 6.72 -7.99 11.61
CA ASN A 170 6.05 -8.67 12.70
C ASN A 170 6.79 -9.96 13.06
N VAL A 171 6.44 -10.54 14.21
CA VAL A 171 7.09 -11.75 14.73
C VAL A 171 7.01 -12.93 13.75
N ASP A 172 5.89 -13.06 13.04
CA ASP A 172 5.71 -14.19 12.11
C ASP A 172 6.59 -14.04 10.87
N ILE A 173 6.71 -12.84 10.30
CA ILE A 173 7.65 -12.55 9.20
C ILE A 173 9.08 -12.89 9.67
N ASN A 174 9.47 -12.40 10.86
CA ASN A 174 10.80 -12.63 11.40
C ASN A 174 11.09 -14.10 11.62
N ARG A 175 10.10 -14.89 12.12
CA ARG A 175 10.23 -16.35 12.26
C ARG A 175 10.40 -17.04 10.92
N CYS A 176 9.63 -16.68 9.90
CA CYS A 176 9.76 -17.22 8.55
C CYS A 176 11.13 -16.90 7.94
N VAL A 177 11.59 -15.65 8.05
CA VAL A 177 12.92 -15.24 7.58
C VAL A 177 14.03 -16.00 8.32
N ALA A 178 13.91 -16.15 9.64
CA ALA A 178 14.88 -16.91 10.42
C ALA A 178 14.91 -18.40 10.01
N ALA A 179 13.74 -19.02 9.80
CA ALA A 179 13.64 -20.41 9.36
C ALA A 179 14.36 -20.64 8.02
N LEU A 180 14.13 -19.77 7.02
CA LEU A 180 14.85 -19.84 5.73
C LEU A 180 16.36 -19.66 5.92
N LYS A 181 16.79 -18.71 6.76
CA LYS A 181 18.22 -18.53 7.07
C LYS A 181 18.86 -19.72 7.77
N PHE A 182 18.08 -20.49 8.52
CA PHE A 182 18.52 -21.73 9.14
C PHE A 182 18.42 -22.95 8.22
N GLY A 183 18.10 -22.74 6.93
CA GLY A 183 18.09 -23.78 5.91
C GLY A 183 16.76 -24.51 5.74
N ALA A 184 15.64 -23.95 6.21
CA ALA A 184 14.34 -24.48 5.84
C ALA A 184 14.14 -24.31 4.33
N PRO A 185 13.74 -25.35 3.58
CA PRO A 185 13.58 -25.27 2.13
C PRO A 185 12.40 -24.40 1.73
N GLU A 186 11.40 -24.30 2.58
CA GLU A 186 10.16 -23.54 2.36
C GLU A 186 9.57 -23.12 3.69
N VAL A 187 8.91 -21.98 3.72
CA VAL A 187 8.09 -21.49 4.83
C VAL A 187 6.73 -21.03 4.32
N GLU A 188 5.72 -21.06 5.18
CA GLU A 188 4.40 -20.55 4.86
C GLU A 188 4.09 -19.30 5.71
N TYR A 189 3.60 -18.25 5.06
CA TYR A 189 3.11 -17.03 5.70
C TYR A 189 1.81 -16.58 5.03
N ARG A 190 0.74 -16.45 5.81
CA ARG A 190 -0.61 -16.08 5.34
C ARG A 190 -1.10 -16.93 4.16
N GLY A 191 -0.93 -18.25 4.26
CA GLY A 191 -1.35 -19.20 3.23
C GLY A 191 -0.51 -19.17 1.94
N ARG A 192 0.61 -18.45 1.94
CA ARG A 192 1.53 -18.37 0.80
C ARG A 192 2.86 -19.03 1.15
N LYS A 193 3.42 -19.72 0.18
CA LYS A 193 4.70 -20.41 0.29
C LYS A 193 5.84 -19.52 -0.19
N TYR A 194 6.93 -19.56 0.56
CA TYR A 194 8.18 -18.83 0.31
C TYR A 194 9.34 -19.79 0.46
N GLY A 195 10.25 -19.81 -0.51
CA GLY A 195 11.38 -20.73 -0.53
C GLY A 195 12.57 -20.17 -1.29
N GLU A 196 13.57 -21.03 -1.53
CA GLU A 196 14.71 -20.65 -2.35
C GLU A 196 14.28 -20.41 -3.81
N ALA A 197 14.93 -19.42 -4.44
CA ALA A 197 14.73 -19.12 -5.85
C ALA A 197 15.16 -20.34 -6.70
N THR A 198 14.38 -20.62 -7.73
CA THR A 198 14.61 -21.69 -8.70
C THR A 198 15.21 -21.15 -10.00
N ASP A 199 15.67 -22.04 -10.88
CA ASP A 199 16.09 -21.64 -12.23
C ASP A 199 14.99 -20.91 -13.01
N GLU A 200 13.70 -21.25 -12.77
CA GLU A 200 12.55 -20.56 -13.36
C GLU A 200 12.45 -19.11 -12.87
N ASP A 201 12.78 -18.84 -11.62
CA ASP A 201 12.75 -17.48 -11.05
C ASP A 201 13.88 -16.62 -11.62
N ASP A 202 15.03 -17.21 -11.94
CA ASP A 202 16.10 -16.50 -12.64
C ASP A 202 15.75 -16.20 -14.10
N VAL A 203 14.98 -17.06 -14.75
CA VAL A 203 14.41 -16.79 -16.09
C VAL A 203 13.40 -15.64 -15.99
N LEU A 204 12.49 -15.71 -15.01
CA LEU A 204 11.50 -14.67 -14.76
C LEU A 204 12.15 -13.31 -14.46
N LYS A 205 13.20 -13.30 -13.63
CA LYS A 205 13.98 -12.08 -13.37
C LYS A 205 14.51 -11.45 -14.65
N ARG A 206 15.15 -12.26 -15.52
CA ARG A 206 15.70 -11.77 -16.80
C ARG A 206 14.59 -11.22 -17.70
N GLU A 207 13.48 -11.92 -17.82
CA GLU A 207 12.31 -11.45 -18.57
C GLU A 207 11.83 -10.08 -18.07
N LEU A 208 11.69 -9.91 -16.75
CA LEU A 208 11.28 -8.64 -16.16
C LEU A 208 12.29 -7.53 -16.40
N MET A 209 13.59 -7.82 -16.29
CA MET A 209 14.64 -6.85 -16.60
C MET A 209 14.60 -6.43 -18.07
N ASP A 210 14.36 -7.36 -19.01
CA ASP A 210 14.26 -7.07 -20.44
C ASP A 210 13.03 -6.20 -20.74
N ILE A 211 11.88 -6.49 -20.12
CA ILE A 211 10.68 -5.67 -20.23
C ILE A 211 10.96 -4.25 -19.75
N ILE A 212 11.55 -4.09 -18.56
CA ILE A 212 11.83 -2.77 -17.98
C ILE A 212 12.88 -2.02 -18.81
N ALA A 213 13.93 -2.69 -19.26
CA ALA A 213 14.95 -2.07 -20.14
C ALA A 213 14.37 -1.58 -21.47
N SER A 214 13.38 -2.29 -22.02
CA SER A 214 12.71 -1.88 -23.26
C SER A 214 11.96 -0.56 -23.15
N LEU A 215 11.53 -0.17 -21.92
CA LEU A 215 10.84 1.10 -21.68
C LEU A 215 11.74 2.32 -21.94
N GLU A 216 13.06 2.19 -21.79
CA GLU A 216 14.01 3.25 -22.13
C GLU A 216 14.00 3.54 -23.64
N LEU A 217 13.81 2.50 -24.45
CA LEU A 217 13.83 2.61 -25.91
C LEU A 217 12.50 3.10 -26.48
N MET A 218 11.43 2.98 -25.73
CA MET A 218 10.06 3.33 -26.14
C MET A 218 9.37 4.22 -25.09
N PRO A 219 9.81 5.48 -24.92
CA PRO A 219 9.18 6.39 -23.98
C PRO A 219 7.79 6.79 -24.49
N MET A 220 6.74 6.11 -24.03
CA MET A 220 5.37 6.37 -24.45
C MET A 220 4.59 7.13 -23.39
N GLU A 221 3.85 8.14 -23.84
CA GLU A 221 2.80 8.76 -23.02
C GLU A 221 1.65 7.77 -22.79
N VAL A 222 0.98 7.92 -21.66
CA VAL A 222 -0.18 7.10 -21.30
C VAL A 222 -1.43 7.98 -21.24
N SER A 223 -2.53 7.48 -21.79
CA SER A 223 -3.86 8.10 -21.72
C SER A 223 -4.77 7.26 -20.83
N ILE A 224 -5.39 7.89 -19.84
CA ILE A 224 -6.43 7.28 -19.00
C ILE A 224 -7.79 7.74 -19.53
N LYS A 225 -8.63 6.82 -19.98
CA LYS A 225 -9.92 7.12 -20.64
C LYS A 225 -11.07 7.35 -19.66
N PHE A 226 -10.87 7.01 -18.39
CA PHE A 226 -11.88 7.10 -17.33
C PHE A 226 -11.42 8.00 -16.15
N PRO A 227 -11.01 9.26 -16.41
CA PRO A 227 -10.45 10.12 -15.35
C PRO A 227 -11.48 10.43 -14.25
N PHE A 228 -12.77 10.49 -14.58
CA PHE A 228 -13.82 10.77 -13.61
C PHE A 228 -14.04 9.64 -12.61
N ALA A 229 -13.75 8.39 -12.99
CA ALA A 229 -13.82 7.23 -12.12
C ALA A 229 -12.80 7.28 -10.96
N LEU A 230 -11.72 8.05 -11.12
CA LEU A 230 -10.59 8.12 -10.19
C LEU A 230 -10.59 9.41 -9.34
N ILE A 231 -11.55 10.29 -9.55
CA ILE A 231 -11.56 11.62 -8.93
C ILE A 231 -11.60 11.53 -7.40
N ASP A 232 -12.41 10.62 -6.88
CA ASP A 232 -12.61 10.43 -5.44
C ASP A 232 -11.56 9.51 -4.77
N MET A 233 -10.54 9.10 -5.53
CA MET A 233 -9.35 8.44 -4.96
C MET A 233 -8.45 9.39 -4.17
N VAL A 234 -8.77 10.68 -4.12
CA VAL A 234 -7.99 11.66 -3.37
C VAL A 234 -8.89 12.46 -2.44
N ASN A 235 -8.31 12.90 -1.33
CA ASN A 235 -9.03 13.75 -0.39
C ASN A 235 -8.99 15.21 -0.87
N HIS A 236 -10.06 15.69 -1.51
CA HIS A 236 -10.15 17.04 -2.07
C HIS A 236 -10.11 18.15 -1.03
N SER A 237 -10.35 17.86 0.25
CA SER A 237 -10.22 18.85 1.33
C SER A 237 -8.77 19.17 1.69
N ARG A 238 -7.80 18.38 1.20
CA ARG A 238 -6.38 18.57 1.48
C ARG A 238 -5.67 19.33 0.37
N PRO A 239 -4.76 20.26 0.72
CA PRO A 239 -3.95 20.97 -0.29
C PRO A 239 -3.15 20.06 -1.20
N GLU A 240 -2.74 18.88 -0.68
CA GLU A 240 -1.92 17.89 -1.38
C GLU A 240 -2.70 17.06 -2.41
N SER A 241 -4.03 17.18 -2.46
CA SER A 241 -4.88 16.33 -3.32
C SER A 241 -4.43 16.27 -4.79
N LYS A 242 -3.96 17.41 -5.34
CA LYS A 242 -3.44 17.45 -6.71
C LYS A 242 -2.20 16.59 -6.92
N ARG A 243 -1.29 16.55 -5.93
CA ARG A 243 -0.08 15.72 -5.96
C ARG A 243 -0.43 14.24 -5.79
N HIS A 244 -1.38 13.93 -4.92
CA HIS A 244 -1.87 12.56 -4.76
C HIS A 244 -2.56 12.05 -6.02
N ALA A 245 -3.38 12.87 -6.68
CA ALA A 245 -3.99 12.52 -7.96
C ALA A 245 -2.92 12.26 -9.04
N GLN A 246 -1.89 13.11 -9.10
CA GLN A 246 -0.76 12.91 -10.01
C GLN A 246 -0.01 11.62 -9.70
N MET A 247 0.25 11.31 -8.43
CA MET A 247 0.92 10.08 -8.00
C MET A 247 0.13 8.83 -8.41
N ILE A 248 -1.19 8.80 -8.14
CA ILE A 248 -2.06 7.68 -8.52
C ILE A 248 -2.07 7.51 -10.05
N SER A 249 -2.26 8.60 -10.78
CA SER A 249 -2.20 8.60 -12.25
C SER A 249 -0.86 8.07 -12.76
N SER A 250 0.24 8.44 -12.11
CA SER A 250 1.59 7.99 -12.46
C SER A 250 1.81 6.51 -12.17
N LEU A 251 1.24 5.98 -11.09
CA LEU A 251 1.27 4.54 -10.80
C LEU A 251 0.50 3.73 -11.86
N ILE A 252 -0.71 4.20 -12.23
CA ILE A 252 -1.50 3.59 -13.32
C ILE A 252 -0.72 3.64 -14.64
N ALA A 253 -0.09 4.78 -14.94
CA ALA A 253 0.73 4.92 -16.14
C ALA A 253 1.97 4.01 -16.12
N SER A 254 2.59 3.78 -14.95
CA SER A 254 3.71 2.85 -14.81
C SER A 254 3.28 1.41 -15.04
N SER A 255 2.12 1.00 -14.51
CA SER A 255 1.52 -0.32 -14.80
C SER A 255 1.24 -0.49 -16.29
N CYS A 256 0.61 0.51 -16.91
CA CYS A 256 0.30 0.51 -18.34
C CYS A 256 1.57 0.37 -19.20
N ARG A 257 2.66 1.08 -18.85
CA ARG A 257 3.95 0.95 -19.55
C ARG A 257 4.56 -0.43 -19.42
N LEU A 258 4.55 -1.03 -18.22
CA LEU A 258 5.05 -2.40 -18.02
C LEU A 258 4.33 -3.41 -18.92
N ASN A 259 3.06 -3.20 -19.15
CA ASN A 259 2.22 -4.07 -19.98
C ASN A 259 2.05 -3.54 -21.42
N PHE A 260 2.98 -2.73 -21.92
CA PHE A 260 2.86 -2.02 -23.21
C PHE A 260 2.52 -2.92 -24.39
N SER A 261 3.02 -4.16 -24.39
CA SER A 261 2.77 -5.13 -25.46
C SER A 261 1.31 -5.56 -25.57
N GLU A 262 0.54 -5.43 -24.49
CA GLU A 262 -0.87 -5.81 -24.40
C GLU A 262 -1.82 -4.61 -24.42
N ARG A 263 -1.27 -3.39 -24.42
CA ARG A 263 -2.08 -2.18 -24.37
C ARG A 263 -2.35 -1.63 -25.77
N LYS A 264 -3.55 -1.10 -25.94
CA LYS A 264 -3.93 -0.39 -27.15
C LYS A 264 -3.12 0.90 -27.30
N ILE A 265 -2.82 1.28 -28.54
CA ILE A 265 -2.18 2.56 -28.86
C ILE A 265 -3.21 3.40 -29.61
N GLU A 266 -3.54 4.57 -29.07
CA GLU A 266 -4.44 5.52 -29.68
C GLU A 266 -3.79 6.91 -29.72
N GLY A 267 -3.75 7.53 -30.90
CA GLY A 267 -3.11 8.84 -31.07
C GLY A 267 -1.62 8.89 -30.67
N GLY A 268 -0.90 7.77 -30.77
CA GLY A 268 0.50 7.66 -30.37
C GLY A 268 0.72 7.49 -28.86
N LYS A 269 -0.34 7.29 -28.08
CA LYS A 269 -0.27 7.06 -26.62
C LYS A 269 -0.77 5.67 -26.28
N LEU A 270 -0.18 5.05 -25.25
CA LEU A 270 -0.71 3.85 -24.63
C LEU A 270 -2.04 4.19 -23.93
N VAL A 271 -3.01 3.31 -24.01
CA VAL A 271 -4.29 3.45 -23.32
C VAL A 271 -4.29 2.56 -22.08
N ALA A 272 -4.41 3.16 -20.91
CA ALA A 272 -4.54 2.42 -19.66
C ALA A 272 -5.85 1.61 -19.66
N SER A 273 -5.76 0.38 -19.15
CA SER A 273 -6.88 -0.58 -19.05
C SER A 273 -7.42 -0.67 -17.61
N ALA A 274 -8.52 -1.37 -17.44
CA ALA A 274 -9.06 -1.76 -16.14
C ALA A 274 -8.01 -2.49 -15.29
N GLN A 275 -7.21 -3.38 -15.91
CA GLN A 275 -6.13 -4.10 -15.24
C GLN A 275 -5.10 -3.18 -14.59
N ASP A 276 -4.77 -2.04 -15.22
CA ASP A 276 -3.80 -1.10 -14.66
C ASP A 276 -4.34 -0.42 -13.39
N VAL A 277 -5.65 -0.22 -13.30
CA VAL A 277 -6.29 0.27 -12.05
C VAL A 277 -6.25 -0.81 -10.97
N VAL A 278 -6.55 -2.07 -11.31
CA VAL A 278 -6.47 -3.19 -10.37
C VAL A 278 -5.05 -3.34 -9.81
N ASN A 279 -4.03 -3.26 -10.66
CA ASN A 279 -2.63 -3.33 -10.23
C ASN A 279 -2.28 -2.23 -9.20
N VAL A 280 -2.86 -1.06 -9.32
CA VAL A 280 -2.67 0.05 -8.36
C VAL A 280 -3.56 -0.14 -7.12
N MET A 281 -4.81 -0.55 -7.29
CA MET A 281 -5.75 -0.76 -6.19
C MET A 281 -5.42 -1.98 -5.32
N SER A 282 -4.67 -2.95 -5.83
CA SER A 282 -4.12 -4.03 -5.00
C SER A 282 -3.21 -3.51 -3.88
N MET A 283 -2.67 -2.29 -4.03
CA MET A 283 -1.89 -1.56 -3.02
C MET A 283 -2.75 -0.57 -2.21
N PHE A 284 -4.04 -0.86 -2.02
CA PHE A 284 -5.01 0.06 -1.42
C PHE A 284 -4.57 0.60 -0.06
N ASN A 285 -4.04 -0.26 0.82
CA ASN A 285 -3.60 0.16 2.16
C ASN A 285 -2.45 1.18 2.11
N LEU A 286 -1.51 1.00 1.19
CA LEU A 286 -0.40 1.94 0.99
C LEU A 286 -0.89 3.27 0.42
N LEU A 287 -1.79 3.22 -0.56
CA LEU A 287 -2.40 4.40 -1.15
C LEU A 287 -3.19 5.17 -0.08
N GLN A 288 -4.03 4.48 0.68
CA GLN A 288 -4.81 5.07 1.75
C GLN A 288 -3.91 5.76 2.78
N SER A 289 -2.84 5.11 3.21
CA SER A 289 -1.92 5.69 4.19
C SER A 289 -1.23 6.96 3.68
N THR A 290 -0.88 7.01 2.41
CA THR A 290 -0.26 8.18 1.78
C THR A 290 -1.28 9.30 1.54
N VAL A 291 -2.41 8.99 0.91
CA VAL A 291 -3.42 9.99 0.50
C VAL A 291 -4.17 10.55 1.70
N MET A 292 -4.47 9.73 2.69
CA MET A 292 -5.19 10.15 3.91
C MET A 292 -4.24 10.56 5.02
N GLY A 293 -2.97 10.20 4.96
CA GLY A 293 -1.99 10.43 6.03
C GLY A 293 -2.22 9.57 7.26
N ILE A 294 -3.08 8.56 7.15
CA ILE A 294 -3.46 7.64 8.23
C ILE A 294 -3.21 6.21 7.77
N ASP A 295 -2.63 5.42 8.65
CA ASP A 295 -2.44 4.00 8.38
C ASP A 295 -3.68 3.17 8.79
N MET A 296 -3.61 1.86 8.54
CA MET A 296 -4.71 0.94 8.84
C MET A 296 -5.11 0.97 10.31
N ILE A 297 -4.15 1.03 11.24
CA ILE A 297 -4.42 1.06 12.69
C ILE A 297 -5.11 2.37 13.06
N ASP A 298 -4.62 3.50 12.54
CA ASP A 298 -5.23 4.82 12.75
C ASP A 298 -6.68 4.82 12.22
N SER A 299 -6.93 4.18 11.06
CA SER A 299 -8.27 4.04 10.49
C SER A 299 -9.19 3.18 11.36
N ILE A 300 -8.70 2.06 11.90
CA ILE A 300 -9.45 1.19 12.82
C ILE A 300 -9.79 1.96 14.10
N MET A 301 -8.82 2.67 14.68
CA MET A 301 -9.03 3.51 15.86
C MET A 301 -10.11 4.56 15.62
N TYR A 302 -10.02 5.27 14.51
CA TYR A 302 -11.02 6.28 14.15
C TYR A 302 -12.42 5.67 13.99
N LYS A 303 -12.56 4.54 13.27
CA LYS A 303 -13.84 3.84 13.10
C LYS A 303 -14.43 3.39 14.44
N TYR A 304 -13.58 2.91 15.35
CA TYR A 304 -14.02 2.55 16.70
C TYR A 304 -14.53 3.77 17.49
N ILE A 305 -13.77 4.88 17.46
CA ILE A 305 -14.17 6.13 18.12
C ILE A 305 -15.50 6.67 17.54
N ALA A 306 -15.69 6.55 16.21
CA ALA A 306 -16.92 6.96 15.54
C ALA A 306 -18.13 6.13 15.99
N LYS A 307 -17.96 4.81 16.16
CA LYS A 307 -19.01 3.91 16.65
C LYS A 307 -19.26 4.01 18.16
N THR A 308 -18.24 4.40 18.93
CA THR A 308 -18.26 4.44 20.38
C THR A 308 -17.81 5.84 20.85
N PRO A 309 -18.63 6.88 20.65
CA PRO A 309 -18.29 8.24 21.07
C PRO A 309 -18.02 8.29 22.58
N ARG A 310 -17.07 9.14 22.98
CA ARG A 310 -16.60 9.28 24.37
C ARG A 310 -15.91 8.03 24.94
N CYS A 311 -15.35 7.18 24.07
CA CYS A 311 -14.50 6.08 24.52
C CYS A 311 -13.20 6.59 25.17
N THR A 312 -12.55 5.74 25.97
CA THR A 312 -11.24 6.01 26.56
C THR A 312 -10.14 5.31 25.75
N SER A 313 -8.89 5.71 25.99
CA SER A 313 -7.74 4.99 25.43
C SER A 313 -7.71 3.51 25.80
N SER A 314 -8.19 3.16 27.01
CA SER A 314 -8.29 1.75 27.43
C SER A 314 -9.33 0.97 26.62
N ASN A 315 -10.47 1.58 26.27
CA ASN A 315 -11.45 0.95 25.39
C ASN A 315 -10.87 0.69 23.99
N ILE A 316 -10.13 1.68 23.45
CA ILE A 316 -9.49 1.57 22.12
C ILE A 316 -8.42 0.48 22.14
N ILE A 317 -7.57 0.43 23.18
CA ILE A 317 -6.57 -0.63 23.35
C ILE A 317 -7.25 -2.00 23.41
N GLY A 318 -8.31 -2.15 24.23
CA GLY A 318 -9.05 -3.40 24.34
C GLY A 318 -9.61 -3.84 22.97
N HIS A 319 -10.19 -2.92 22.21
CA HIS A 319 -10.68 -3.20 20.86
C HIS A 319 -9.55 -3.67 19.92
N LEU A 320 -8.43 -2.96 19.88
CA LEU A 320 -7.28 -3.33 19.04
C LEU A 320 -6.66 -4.66 19.47
N THR A 321 -6.59 -4.93 20.78
CA THR A 321 -6.11 -6.23 21.29
C THR A 321 -7.02 -7.37 20.84
N ASN A 322 -8.33 -7.18 20.90
CA ASN A 322 -9.31 -8.17 20.39
C ASN A 322 -9.18 -8.40 18.88
N LEU A 323 -8.73 -7.40 18.14
CA LEU A 323 -8.44 -7.49 16.71
C LEU A 323 -7.04 -8.06 16.39
N GLY A 324 -6.29 -8.52 17.40
CA GLY A 324 -4.96 -9.10 17.22
C GLY A 324 -3.80 -8.10 17.21
N PHE A 325 -4.04 -6.81 17.51
CA PHE A 325 -3.00 -5.77 17.62
C PHE A 325 -2.52 -5.58 19.08
N GLY A 326 -2.48 -6.65 19.88
CA GLY A 326 -2.11 -6.62 21.29
C GLY A 326 -0.68 -6.21 21.61
N GLU A 327 0.19 -6.12 20.62
CA GLU A 327 1.60 -5.70 20.78
C GLU A 327 1.78 -4.18 20.81
N LEU A 328 0.71 -3.39 20.56
CA LEU A 328 0.80 -1.93 20.59
C LEU A 328 1.04 -1.42 22.01
N THR A 329 2.19 -0.78 22.19
CA THR A 329 2.51 -0.16 23.48
C THR A 329 1.59 1.03 23.76
N ARG A 330 1.39 1.34 25.07
CA ARG A 330 0.62 2.54 25.47
C ARG A 330 1.20 3.83 24.89
N THR A 331 2.51 3.90 24.75
CA THR A 331 3.22 5.06 24.16
C THR A 331 2.89 5.22 22.69
N GLU A 332 2.93 4.13 21.94
CA GLU A 332 2.58 4.13 20.52
C GLU A 332 1.12 4.48 20.31
N MET A 333 0.22 3.91 21.12
CA MET A 333 -1.20 4.25 21.10
C MET A 333 -1.44 5.74 21.34
N LYS A 334 -0.79 6.30 22.37
CA LYS A 334 -0.89 7.73 22.65
C LYS A 334 -0.41 8.57 21.47
N ARG A 335 0.74 8.22 20.89
CA ARG A 335 1.30 8.90 19.72
C ARG A 335 0.31 8.91 18.54
N ARG A 336 -0.39 7.80 18.30
CA ARG A 336 -1.41 7.67 17.25
C ARG A 336 -2.64 8.50 17.53
N LEU A 337 -3.13 8.50 18.78
CA LEU A 337 -4.26 9.35 19.20
C LEU A 337 -3.90 10.84 19.09
N ASP A 338 -2.71 11.23 19.54
CA ASP A 338 -2.22 12.60 19.42
C ASP A 338 -2.15 13.01 17.93
N LYS A 339 -1.65 12.12 17.05
CA LYS A 339 -1.64 12.35 15.59
C LYS A 339 -3.05 12.56 15.02
N LEU A 340 -4.01 11.70 15.35
CA LEU A 340 -5.39 11.84 14.88
C LEU A 340 -6.04 13.14 15.39
N HIS A 341 -5.71 13.54 16.61
CA HIS A 341 -6.17 14.80 17.20
C HIS A 341 -5.52 16.01 16.51
N ASP A 342 -4.20 16.02 16.35
CA ASP A 342 -3.45 17.13 15.71
C ASP A 342 -3.87 17.33 14.24
N GLU A 343 -4.24 16.24 13.57
CA GLU A 343 -4.81 16.28 12.23
C GLU A 343 -6.31 16.59 12.19
N ASN A 344 -6.92 16.86 13.36
CA ASN A 344 -8.35 17.17 13.56
C ASN A 344 -9.34 16.09 13.10
N TYR A 345 -8.94 14.82 13.09
CA TYR A 345 -9.87 13.71 12.86
C TYR A 345 -10.71 13.37 14.11
N ILE A 346 -10.12 13.55 15.28
CA ILE A 346 -10.78 13.33 16.57
C ILE A 346 -10.64 14.56 17.45
N GLU A 347 -11.57 14.70 18.38
CA GLU A 347 -11.57 15.68 19.45
C GLU A 347 -11.45 14.99 20.81
N THR A 348 -11.01 15.73 21.82
CA THR A 348 -10.81 15.20 23.17
C THR A 348 -11.57 16.04 24.19
N GLU A 349 -12.14 15.37 25.20
CA GLU A 349 -12.77 15.99 26.37
C GLU A 349 -12.07 15.47 27.63
N ASN A 350 -11.57 16.38 28.47
CA ASN A 350 -11.01 16.02 29.75
C ASN A 350 -12.15 15.84 30.77
N THR A 351 -12.28 14.63 31.30
CA THR A 351 -13.29 14.30 32.33
C THR A 351 -12.60 13.82 33.63
N VAL A 352 -13.36 13.69 34.71
CA VAL A 352 -12.84 13.14 35.98
C VAL A 352 -12.31 11.72 35.81
N ASP A 353 -12.87 10.95 34.85
CA ASP A 353 -12.49 9.57 34.54
C ASP A 353 -11.38 9.47 33.50
N GLY A 354 -10.78 10.60 33.10
CA GLY A 354 -9.71 10.66 32.08
C GLY A 354 -10.15 11.30 30.77
N ILE A 355 -9.29 11.17 29.74
CA ILE A 355 -9.53 11.73 28.41
C ILE A 355 -10.54 10.86 27.66
N LYS A 356 -11.59 11.49 27.16
CA LYS A 356 -12.58 10.89 26.27
C LYS A 356 -12.33 11.34 24.83
N TYR A 357 -12.52 10.43 23.89
CA TYR A 357 -12.29 10.66 22.47
C TYR A 357 -13.62 10.59 21.70
N PHE A 358 -13.80 11.45 20.72
CA PHE A 358 -14.92 11.45 19.77
C PHE A 358 -14.49 11.98 18.42
N THR A 359 -15.21 11.64 17.38
CA THR A 359 -14.88 12.08 16.02
C THR A 359 -15.25 13.53 15.80
N ASN A 360 -14.42 14.26 15.08
CA ASN A 360 -14.74 15.60 14.63
C ASN A 360 -15.75 15.52 13.47
N SER A 361 -16.94 16.07 13.66
CA SER A 361 -18.00 16.04 12.65
C SER A 361 -17.66 16.85 11.37
N SER A 362 -16.71 17.78 11.48
CA SER A 362 -16.27 18.60 10.34
C SER A 362 -15.22 17.92 9.46
N LYS A 363 -14.61 16.82 9.93
CA LYS A 363 -13.55 16.12 9.20
C LYS A 363 -13.71 14.60 9.33
N GLN A 364 -14.29 14.00 8.32
CA GLN A 364 -14.40 12.55 8.24
C GLN A 364 -13.17 11.94 7.55
N ILE A 365 -12.78 10.75 7.98
CA ILE A 365 -11.87 9.92 7.21
C ILE A 365 -12.66 9.39 6.02
N LEU A 366 -12.43 9.99 4.86
CA LEU A 366 -12.99 9.52 3.61
C LEU A 366 -12.20 8.27 3.18
N SER A 367 -12.91 7.21 2.82
CA SER A 367 -12.28 6.09 2.10
C SER A 367 -11.98 6.51 0.67
N LEU A 368 -10.93 5.94 0.07
CA LEU A 368 -10.68 6.09 -1.36
C LEU A 368 -11.86 5.48 -2.11
N LYS A 369 -12.47 6.24 -2.99
CA LYS A 369 -13.61 5.77 -3.81
C LYS A 369 -13.18 5.69 -5.26
N VAL A 370 -13.64 4.63 -5.92
CA VAL A 370 -13.47 4.44 -7.37
C VAL A 370 -14.84 4.19 -7.96
N ASP A 371 -15.19 4.89 -9.01
CA ASP A 371 -16.38 4.59 -9.78
C ASP A 371 -16.10 3.43 -10.75
N TRP A 372 -16.22 2.21 -10.20
CA TRP A 372 -15.97 0.96 -10.94
C TRP A 372 -16.84 0.82 -12.17
N LYS A 373 -18.10 1.30 -12.11
CA LYS A 373 -19.02 1.26 -13.24
C LYS A 373 -18.54 2.13 -14.39
N ASN A 374 -18.03 3.31 -14.12
CA ASN A 374 -17.47 4.17 -15.16
C ASN A 374 -16.24 3.53 -15.83
N ILE A 375 -15.40 2.80 -15.09
CA ILE A 375 -14.30 2.05 -15.70
C ILE A 375 -14.83 0.93 -16.57
N TYR A 376 -15.81 0.15 -16.08
CA TYR A 376 -16.43 -0.96 -16.81
C TYR A 376 -17.04 -0.50 -18.14
N GLU A 377 -17.64 0.67 -18.19
CA GLU A 377 -18.20 1.24 -19.43
C GLU A 377 -17.13 1.50 -20.51
N HIS A 378 -15.86 1.68 -20.09
CA HIS A 378 -14.74 1.90 -21.00
C HIS A 378 -13.93 0.63 -21.27
N ASP A 379 -13.86 -0.27 -20.31
CA ASP A 379 -13.11 -1.52 -20.38
C ASP A 379 -13.77 -2.58 -19.49
N ASN A 380 -14.47 -3.53 -20.11
CA ASN A 380 -15.20 -4.62 -19.46
C ASN A 380 -14.45 -5.95 -19.53
N SER A 381 -13.14 -5.93 -19.75
CA SER A 381 -12.32 -7.13 -19.76
C SER A 381 -12.17 -7.74 -18.36
N SER A 382 -11.92 -9.04 -18.30
CA SER A 382 -11.51 -9.72 -17.06
C SER A 382 -10.22 -9.13 -16.51
N VAL A 383 -10.11 -9.08 -15.18
CA VAL A 383 -8.96 -8.52 -14.48
C VAL A 383 -8.39 -9.51 -13.47
N THR A 384 -7.10 -9.40 -13.17
CA THR A 384 -6.40 -10.28 -12.22
C THR A 384 -5.79 -9.44 -11.11
N ASP A 385 -6.06 -9.76 -9.86
CA ASP A 385 -5.36 -9.15 -8.74
C ASP A 385 -3.92 -9.69 -8.67
N PRO A 386 -2.90 -8.83 -8.83
CA PRO A 386 -1.50 -9.28 -8.91
C PRO A 386 -0.97 -9.84 -7.59
N LEU A 387 -1.57 -9.48 -6.44
CA LEU A 387 -1.16 -9.97 -5.12
C LEU A 387 -1.77 -11.32 -4.76
N THR A 388 -2.93 -11.66 -5.29
CA THR A 388 -3.64 -12.90 -4.97
C THR A 388 -3.67 -13.88 -6.13
N SER A 389 -3.42 -13.41 -7.36
CA SER A 389 -3.61 -14.13 -8.63
C SER A 389 -5.05 -14.59 -8.87
N VAL A 390 -6.01 -13.94 -8.19
CA VAL A 390 -7.44 -14.21 -8.40
C VAL A 390 -7.89 -13.43 -9.64
N VAL A 391 -8.62 -14.14 -10.51
CA VAL A 391 -9.22 -13.56 -11.72
C VAL A 391 -10.67 -13.20 -11.44
N TYR A 392 -11.05 -11.99 -11.82
CA TYR A 392 -12.41 -11.47 -11.74
C TYR A 392 -12.95 -11.32 -13.15
N ASP A 393 -14.24 -11.61 -13.34
CA ASP A 393 -14.88 -11.54 -14.66
C ASP A 393 -14.80 -10.12 -15.23
N ASP A 394 -14.89 -9.11 -14.37
CA ASP A 394 -14.70 -7.70 -14.74
C ASP A 394 -14.21 -6.86 -13.54
N ILE A 395 -14.01 -5.56 -13.77
CA ILE A 395 -13.52 -4.65 -12.74
C ILE A 395 -14.57 -4.31 -11.67
N CYS A 396 -15.86 -4.46 -11.95
CA CYS A 396 -16.91 -4.24 -10.95
C CYS A 396 -16.89 -5.33 -9.88
N ASP A 397 -16.64 -6.58 -10.27
CA ASP A 397 -16.51 -7.70 -9.32
C ASP A 397 -15.27 -7.55 -8.45
N TYR A 398 -14.15 -7.10 -9.03
CA TYR A 398 -12.98 -6.70 -8.24
C TYR A 398 -13.32 -5.55 -7.28
N GLY A 399 -14.06 -4.55 -7.74
CA GLY A 399 -14.50 -3.41 -6.93
C GLY A 399 -15.37 -3.83 -5.75
N LYS A 400 -16.29 -4.76 -5.91
CA LYS A 400 -17.09 -5.33 -4.81
C LYS A 400 -16.16 -5.95 -3.76
N MET A 401 -15.21 -6.79 -4.18
CA MET A 401 -14.24 -7.41 -3.28
C MET A 401 -13.43 -6.38 -2.51
N ILE A 402 -12.90 -5.35 -3.18
CA ILE A 402 -12.14 -4.27 -2.51
C ILE A 402 -13.01 -3.55 -1.48
N CYS A 403 -14.27 -3.23 -1.81
CA CYS A 403 -15.18 -2.58 -0.89
C CYS A 403 -15.48 -3.47 0.33
N GLU A 404 -15.67 -4.75 0.14
CA GLU A 404 -15.91 -5.72 1.22
C GLU A 404 -14.69 -5.88 2.14
N VAL A 405 -13.51 -6.15 1.54
CA VAL A 405 -12.26 -6.37 2.32
C VAL A 405 -11.86 -5.14 3.12
N HIS A 406 -12.02 -3.95 2.55
CA HIS A 406 -11.63 -2.70 3.22
C HIS A 406 -12.79 -2.02 3.94
N ARG A 407 -14.00 -2.60 3.90
CA ARG A 407 -15.23 -2.05 4.50
C ARG A 407 -15.38 -0.57 4.23
N ILE A 408 -15.34 -0.22 2.94
CA ILE A 408 -15.64 1.11 2.47
C ILE A 408 -17.15 1.29 2.64
N VAL A 409 -17.59 1.68 3.84
CA VAL A 409 -18.99 2.01 4.11
C VAL A 409 -19.27 3.35 3.48
N GLU A 410 -20.18 3.40 2.52
CA GLU A 410 -20.70 4.66 2.03
C GLU A 410 -21.45 5.42 3.14
N PRO A 411 -21.32 6.76 3.23
CA PRO A 411 -21.93 7.53 4.31
C PRO A 411 -23.46 7.44 4.35
N ASP A 412 -24.11 7.04 3.27
CA ASP A 412 -25.55 7.11 3.09
C ASP A 412 -26.31 5.80 3.33
N GLY A 413 -25.63 4.73 3.77
CA GLY A 413 -26.31 3.48 4.16
C GLY A 413 -27.10 2.75 3.06
N ASN A 414 -27.05 3.27 1.82
CA ASN A 414 -27.62 2.57 0.67
C ASN A 414 -26.51 1.77 0.00
N ILE A 415 -26.43 0.52 0.39
CA ILE A 415 -25.97 -0.50 -0.54
C ILE A 415 -27.13 -0.62 -1.52
N ASP A 416 -26.97 -0.15 -2.75
CA ASP A 416 -27.81 -0.63 -3.84
C ASP A 416 -27.50 -2.12 -3.97
N VAL A 417 -28.28 -2.92 -3.27
CA VAL A 417 -28.35 -4.36 -3.49
C VAL A 417 -28.88 -4.49 -4.90
N ILE A 418 -27.98 -4.66 -5.84
CA ILE A 418 -28.37 -5.20 -7.14
C ILE A 418 -28.81 -6.63 -6.81
N ASP A 419 -30.12 -6.87 -6.83
CA ASP A 419 -30.68 -8.20 -6.70
C ASP A 419 -29.92 -9.14 -7.63
N ASP A 420 -29.14 -10.04 -7.04
CA ASP A 420 -28.43 -11.08 -7.79
C ASP A 420 -29.47 -12.12 -8.24
N PRO A 421 -29.70 -12.30 -9.56
CA PRO A 421 -30.66 -13.24 -10.05
C PRO A 421 -30.20 -14.71 -9.96
N THR A 422 -28.97 -14.99 -9.46
CA THR A 422 -28.37 -16.33 -9.51
C THR A 422 -28.63 -17.18 -8.27
N GLY A 423 -29.09 -16.60 -7.15
CA GLY A 423 -29.43 -17.36 -5.93
C GLY A 423 -28.20 -17.98 -5.22
N GLU A 424 -27.00 -17.58 -5.54
CA GLU A 424 -25.80 -17.93 -4.78
C GLU A 424 -25.75 -17.14 -3.48
N LEU A 425 -25.37 -17.80 -2.39
CA LEU A 425 -25.20 -17.17 -1.07
C LEU A 425 -24.16 -16.05 -1.13
N SER A 426 -24.46 -14.91 -0.54
CA SER A 426 -23.48 -13.85 -0.38
C SER A 426 -22.22 -14.37 0.35
N ARG A 427 -21.07 -13.73 0.16
CA ARG A 427 -19.83 -14.12 0.86
C ARG A 427 -20.01 -14.13 2.37
N GLU A 428 -20.76 -13.19 2.92
CA GLU A 428 -21.06 -13.14 4.36
C GLU A 428 -21.91 -14.32 4.80
N GLU A 429 -22.92 -14.69 4.03
CA GLU A 429 -23.73 -15.87 4.28
C GLU A 429 -22.91 -17.16 4.18
N THR A 430 -22.01 -17.26 3.21
CA THR A 430 -21.05 -18.38 3.08
C THR A 430 -20.15 -18.48 4.31
N LEU A 431 -19.63 -17.35 4.81
CA LEU A 431 -18.82 -17.31 6.03
C LEU A 431 -19.65 -17.66 7.27
N ARG A 432 -20.92 -17.18 7.36
CA ARG A 432 -21.84 -17.51 8.46
C ARG A 432 -22.17 -18.99 8.50
N CYS A 433 -22.44 -19.59 7.32
CA CYS A 433 -22.67 -21.05 7.21
C CYS A 433 -21.44 -21.82 7.69
N ALA A 434 -20.24 -21.46 7.29
CA ALA A 434 -19.02 -22.14 7.73
C ALA A 434 -18.79 -22.04 9.26
N VAL A 435 -19.18 -20.94 9.89
CA VAL A 435 -19.15 -20.81 11.36
C VAL A 435 -20.15 -21.76 12.02
N ILE A 436 -21.38 -21.82 11.49
CA ILE A 436 -22.45 -22.71 11.99
C ILE A 436 -22.02 -24.17 11.83
N ASP A 437 -21.52 -24.57 10.66
CA ASP A 437 -21.05 -25.93 10.39
C ASP A 437 -19.97 -26.38 11.39
N VAL A 438 -19.00 -25.51 11.66
CA VAL A 438 -17.94 -25.77 12.67
C VAL A 438 -18.54 -25.92 14.08
N LEU A 439 -19.54 -25.11 14.43
CA LEU A 439 -20.19 -25.19 15.73
C LEU A 439 -21.06 -26.45 15.87
N GLU A 440 -21.75 -26.85 14.82
CA GLU A 440 -22.56 -28.08 14.79
C GLU A 440 -21.66 -29.33 14.90
N GLU A 441 -20.50 -29.32 14.25
CA GLU A 441 -19.53 -30.43 14.30
C GLU A 441 -18.85 -30.57 15.67
N GLU A 442 -18.43 -29.43 16.27
CA GLU A 442 -17.56 -29.41 17.46
C GLU A 442 -18.33 -29.15 18.77
N GLY A 443 -19.54 -28.64 18.68
CA GLY A 443 -20.37 -28.28 19.83
C GLY A 443 -19.87 -27.00 20.49
N ARG A 444 -19.09 -27.11 21.57
CA ARG A 444 -18.53 -25.96 22.30
C ARG A 444 -17.09 -25.71 21.96
N ILE A 445 -16.77 -24.51 21.46
CA ILE A 445 -15.45 -24.21 20.93
C ILE A 445 -15.11 -22.69 21.10
N SER A 446 -13.83 -22.37 21.27
CA SER A 446 -13.38 -20.97 21.35
C SER A 446 -13.41 -20.27 19.99
N ALA A 447 -13.62 -18.95 19.99
CA ALA A 447 -13.64 -18.13 18.75
C ALA A 447 -12.40 -18.35 17.87
N GLY A 448 -11.22 -18.42 18.49
CA GLY A 448 -9.97 -18.61 17.74
C GLY A 448 -9.93 -19.96 17.03
N LEU A 449 -10.49 -21.02 17.60
CA LEU A 449 -10.51 -22.35 16.97
C LEU A 449 -11.59 -22.46 15.90
N ILE A 450 -12.75 -21.77 16.09
CA ILE A 450 -13.76 -21.60 15.03
C ILE A 450 -13.10 -20.94 13.81
N ALA A 451 -12.43 -19.81 14.02
CA ALA A 451 -11.79 -19.06 12.95
C ALA A 451 -10.75 -19.91 12.19
N VAL A 452 -9.96 -20.74 12.90
CA VAL A 452 -9.00 -21.65 12.25
C VAL A 452 -9.67 -22.71 11.39
N LYS A 453 -10.76 -23.31 11.87
CA LYS A 453 -11.45 -24.38 11.16
C LYS A 453 -12.24 -23.84 9.98
N ALA A 454 -13.03 -22.80 10.20
CA ALA A 454 -13.84 -22.17 9.17
C ALA A 454 -12.99 -21.57 8.01
N THR A 455 -11.81 -21.04 8.29
CA THR A 455 -10.87 -20.58 7.24
C THR A 455 -10.46 -21.70 6.28
N ARG A 456 -10.49 -22.97 6.73
CA ARG A 456 -10.19 -24.12 5.86
C ARG A 456 -11.35 -24.49 4.95
N MET A 457 -12.57 -24.11 5.31
CA MET A 457 -13.79 -24.46 4.59
C MET A 457 -14.10 -23.45 3.48
N VAL A 458 -13.69 -22.19 3.65
CA VAL A 458 -13.98 -21.13 2.68
C VAL A 458 -12.68 -20.61 2.06
N PRO A 459 -12.38 -20.98 0.81
CA PRO A 459 -11.18 -20.51 0.11
C PRO A 459 -11.13 -18.98 0.02
N GLY A 460 -9.94 -18.42 0.31
CA GLY A 460 -9.72 -16.97 0.26
C GLY A 460 -10.17 -16.19 1.49
N SER A 461 -10.74 -16.86 2.51
CA SER A 461 -11.05 -16.24 3.81
C SER A 461 -9.84 -16.24 4.73
N THR A 462 -9.84 -15.34 5.71
CA THR A 462 -8.81 -15.24 6.76
C THR A 462 -9.39 -15.57 8.12
N LYS A 463 -8.55 -15.95 9.09
CA LYS A 463 -8.99 -16.11 10.49
C LYS A 463 -9.65 -14.85 11.04
N PHE A 464 -9.25 -13.69 10.54
CA PHE A 464 -9.79 -12.40 10.95
C PHE A 464 -11.25 -12.24 10.53
N ASP A 465 -11.59 -12.62 9.30
CA ASP A 465 -12.97 -12.57 8.78
C ASP A 465 -13.91 -13.36 9.69
N PHE A 466 -13.45 -14.51 10.18
CA PHE A 466 -14.25 -15.36 11.07
C PHE A 466 -14.28 -14.89 12.51
N MET A 467 -13.20 -14.33 13.05
CA MET A 467 -13.18 -13.83 14.42
C MET A 467 -14.21 -12.74 14.64
N GLU A 468 -14.26 -11.74 13.76
CA GLU A 468 -15.23 -10.65 13.85
C GLU A 468 -16.66 -11.16 13.62
N LEU A 469 -16.83 -12.06 12.66
CA LEU A 469 -18.12 -12.64 12.34
C LEU A 469 -18.71 -13.44 13.51
N VAL A 470 -17.89 -14.23 14.20
CA VAL A 470 -18.33 -15.01 15.39
C VAL A 470 -18.86 -14.07 16.49
N PHE A 471 -18.19 -12.94 16.74
CA PHE A 471 -18.68 -11.97 17.73
C PHE A 471 -19.95 -11.25 17.25
N ASN A 472 -20.04 -10.90 15.96
CA ASN A 472 -21.25 -10.30 15.41
C ASN A 472 -22.44 -11.27 15.50
N MET A 473 -22.24 -12.54 15.15
CA MET A 473 -23.28 -13.57 15.24
C MET A 473 -23.74 -13.81 16.68
N LYS A 474 -22.85 -13.69 17.67
CA LYS A 474 -23.22 -13.69 19.10
C LYS A 474 -24.12 -12.52 19.44
N ASP A 475 -23.74 -11.30 19.04
CA ASP A 475 -24.47 -10.05 19.33
C ASP A 475 -25.84 -10.04 18.60
N GLU A 476 -25.94 -10.67 17.45
CA GLU A 476 -27.18 -10.90 16.70
C GLU A 476 -28.02 -12.08 17.26
N HIS A 477 -27.55 -12.74 18.32
CA HIS A 477 -28.19 -13.94 18.92
C HIS A 477 -28.32 -15.13 17.95
N LEU A 478 -27.44 -15.25 16.99
CA LEU A 478 -27.42 -16.39 16.04
C LEU A 478 -26.64 -17.58 16.57
N ILE A 479 -25.73 -17.36 17.52
CA ILE A 479 -24.96 -18.39 18.23
C ILE A 479 -24.94 -18.11 19.73
N GLY A 480 -24.86 -19.16 20.55
CA GLY A 480 -24.75 -19.06 22.00
C GLY A 480 -23.32 -18.79 22.45
N TYR A 481 -23.15 -18.13 23.61
CA TYR A 481 -21.86 -17.90 24.24
C TYR A 481 -21.92 -18.19 25.73
N ASP A 482 -20.97 -18.99 26.22
CA ASP A 482 -20.81 -19.30 27.62
C ASP A 482 -19.67 -18.45 28.23
N GLU A 483 -20.00 -17.46 29.04
CA GLU A 483 -19.03 -16.54 29.64
C GLU A 483 -18.05 -17.23 30.62
N LYS A 484 -18.43 -18.37 31.22
CA LYS A 484 -17.57 -19.07 32.19
C LYS A 484 -16.44 -19.86 31.51
N THR A 485 -16.73 -20.38 30.34
CA THR A 485 -15.79 -21.20 29.58
C THR A 485 -15.18 -20.46 28.38
N GLU A 486 -15.64 -19.24 28.10
CA GLU A 486 -15.28 -18.42 26.95
C GLU A 486 -15.46 -19.18 25.62
N THR A 487 -16.54 -19.96 25.51
CA THR A 487 -16.82 -20.79 24.33
C THR A 487 -18.13 -20.43 23.67
N PHE A 488 -18.18 -20.62 22.36
CA PHE A 488 -19.39 -20.46 21.52
C PHE A 488 -20.03 -21.82 21.29
N MET A 489 -21.36 -21.83 21.05
CA MET A 489 -22.14 -23.03 20.83
C MET A 489 -23.31 -22.74 19.88
N PRO A 490 -23.84 -23.75 19.17
CA PRO A 490 -25.07 -23.59 18.37
C PRO A 490 -26.26 -23.24 19.27
N ILE A 491 -27.20 -22.48 18.74
CA ILE A 491 -28.46 -22.22 19.45
C ILE A 491 -29.39 -23.43 19.32
N GLY A 492 -29.81 -24.00 20.45
CA GLY A 492 -30.75 -25.12 20.46
C GLY A 492 -30.19 -26.47 20.88
N THR A 493 -28.96 -26.52 21.39
CA THR A 493 -28.37 -27.71 22.03
C THR A 493 -28.45 -27.68 23.55
#